data_db4da21efbd348b83f7f39117ae6dc43
#
_entry.id   db4da21efbd348b83f7f39117ae6dc43
#
_cell.length_a   1.000
_cell.length_b   1.000
_cell.length_c   1.000
_cell.angle_alpha   90.00
_cell.angle_beta   90.00
_cell.angle_gamma   90.00
#
_symmetry.space_group_name_H-M   'P 1'
#
loop_
_entity.id
_entity.type
_entity.pdbx_description
1 polymer ?
#
loop_
_entity_poly.entity_id
_entity_poly.type
_entity_poly.pdbx_seq_one_letter_code
_entity_poly.pdbx_strand_id
1 'polypeptide(L)'
;MNKHEKFILMPMDNILKEAVLASSGIGTGIETYPLCDYIIQSIFLKMTGYQEQKMKCIAWEIATNDFEYRRRLLNNNDKLGEYSTYESKRKIYQIICEQIKNFYKNFKFNNSDMKKNIKKNSFDLVKRIFNNTNLAICNQNSFNKFLKSKVIEENQYLKDSKNLVGDQIKNEYDALYRQRNRIAHNTLSYQQNLPDFNVLRMEKEYSRNYFLWFAILLLIDNIFIELYKIYQDGLDKQIL
;
A
#
# COMPACT_ATOMS: atom_id res chain seq x y z
N MET A 1 -10.54 21.88 5.76
CA MET A 1 -9.64 20.73 5.46
C MET A 1 -8.19 21.20 5.55
N ASN A 2 -7.41 20.64 6.49
CA ASN A 2 -6.02 20.99 6.71
C ASN A 2 -5.08 20.30 5.69
N LYS A 3 -3.75 20.54 5.79
CA LYS A 3 -2.76 19.96 4.83
C LYS A 3 -2.66 18.43 4.94
N HIS A 4 -2.75 17.88 6.17
CA HIS A 4 -2.71 16.44 6.40
C HIS A 4 -3.93 15.75 5.83
N GLU A 5 -5.13 16.27 6.06
CA GLU A 5 -6.38 15.75 5.51
C GLU A 5 -6.34 15.69 3.98
N LYS A 6 -5.89 16.78 3.32
CA LYS A 6 -5.70 16.81 1.87
C LYS A 6 -4.77 15.69 1.41
N PHE A 7 -3.65 15.50 2.12
CA PHE A 7 -2.67 14.47 1.78
C PHE A 7 -3.22 13.05 2.01
N ILE A 8 -3.95 12.82 3.11
CA ILE A 8 -4.56 11.52 3.42
C ILE A 8 -5.58 11.14 2.33
N LEU A 9 -6.40 12.08 1.89
CA LEU A 9 -7.45 11.85 0.90
C LEU A 9 -6.94 11.81 -0.55
N MET A 10 -5.69 12.23 -0.82
CA MET A 10 -5.09 12.19 -2.15
C MET A 10 -4.78 10.74 -2.55
N PRO A 11 -5.36 10.22 -3.66
CA PRO A 11 -5.08 8.87 -4.12
C PRO A 11 -3.60 8.70 -4.55
N MET A 12 -3.02 7.56 -4.22
CA MET A 12 -1.62 7.23 -4.57
C MET A 12 -1.45 6.88 -6.06
N ASP A 13 -2.52 6.58 -6.76
CA ASP A 13 -2.50 6.15 -8.17
C ASP A 13 -1.89 7.18 -9.14
N ASN A 14 -1.87 8.45 -8.76
CA ASN A 14 -1.21 9.51 -9.54
C ASN A 14 0.29 9.21 -9.74
N ILE A 15 0.95 8.59 -8.75
CA ILE A 15 2.37 8.19 -8.87
C ILE A 15 2.56 7.20 -10.03
N LEU A 16 1.64 6.22 -10.17
CA LEU A 16 1.69 5.26 -11.27
C LEU A 16 1.40 5.91 -12.62
N LYS A 17 0.38 6.75 -12.69
CA LYS A 17 -0.04 7.45 -13.92
C LYS A 17 1.07 8.33 -14.46
N GLU A 18 1.67 9.17 -13.60
CA GLU A 18 2.79 10.05 -13.96
C GLU A 18 4.00 9.26 -14.46
N ALA A 19 4.37 8.19 -13.77
CA ALA A 19 5.52 7.38 -14.12
C ALA A 19 5.32 6.62 -15.45
N VAL A 20 4.11 6.11 -15.71
CA VAL A 20 3.78 5.47 -16.99
C VAL A 20 3.83 6.49 -18.12
N LEU A 21 3.29 7.69 -17.92
CA LEU A 21 3.37 8.76 -18.91
C LEU A 21 4.83 9.16 -19.19
N ALA A 22 5.65 9.31 -18.16
CA ALA A 22 7.06 9.62 -18.31
C ALA A 22 7.87 8.53 -19.03
N SER A 23 7.42 7.28 -18.96
CA SER A 23 8.07 6.13 -19.59
C SER A 23 7.56 5.81 -21.01
N SER A 24 6.60 6.55 -21.53
CA SER A 24 5.96 6.26 -22.83
C SER A 24 6.92 6.31 -24.03
N GLY A 25 8.03 7.06 -23.92
CA GLY A 25 9.05 7.16 -24.96
C GLY A 25 10.13 6.07 -24.92
N ILE A 26 10.08 5.13 -23.95
CA ILE A 26 11.08 4.05 -23.84
C ILE A 26 10.75 3.00 -24.89
N GLY A 27 11.79 2.53 -25.62
CA GLY A 27 11.65 1.42 -26.57
C GLY A 27 11.31 0.09 -25.88
N THR A 28 11.05 -0.93 -26.68
CA THR A 28 10.73 -2.31 -26.22
C THR A 28 11.87 -3.30 -26.48
N GLY A 29 13.02 -2.83 -26.96
CA GLY A 29 14.19 -3.66 -27.18
C GLY A 29 14.81 -4.14 -25.87
N ILE A 30 15.55 -5.25 -25.93
CA ILE A 30 16.20 -5.86 -24.75
C ILE A 30 17.17 -4.91 -24.03
N GLU A 31 17.74 -3.98 -24.75
CA GLU A 31 18.65 -2.94 -24.24
C GLU A 31 17.95 -1.97 -23.29
N THR A 32 16.61 -1.87 -23.35
CA THR A 32 15.82 -0.99 -22.47
C THR A 32 15.41 -1.64 -21.14
N TYR A 33 15.58 -2.96 -20.99
CA TYR A 33 15.16 -3.71 -19.80
C TYR A 33 15.76 -3.17 -18.49
N PRO A 34 17.06 -2.83 -18.41
CA PRO A 34 17.62 -2.25 -17.18
C PRO A 34 16.96 -0.92 -16.80
N LEU A 35 16.62 -0.10 -17.78
CA LEU A 35 15.91 1.17 -17.54
C LEU A 35 14.46 0.93 -17.09
N CYS A 36 13.76 -0.02 -17.70
CA CYS A 36 12.41 -0.41 -17.29
C CYS A 36 12.40 -0.92 -15.84
N ASP A 37 13.38 -1.76 -15.46
CA ASP A 37 13.50 -2.28 -14.09
C ASP A 37 13.80 -1.16 -13.09
N TYR A 38 14.72 -0.25 -13.42
CA TYR A 38 15.02 0.93 -12.61
C TYR A 38 13.78 1.80 -12.38
N ILE A 39 12.98 2.06 -13.41
CA ILE A 39 11.76 2.87 -13.30
C ILE A 39 10.76 2.17 -12.38
N ILE A 40 10.51 0.88 -12.57
CA ILE A 40 9.59 0.10 -11.75
C ILE A 40 10.02 0.11 -10.27
N GLN A 41 11.31 -0.06 -9.99
CA GLN A 41 11.85 0.01 -8.63
C GLN A 41 11.72 1.42 -8.04
N SER A 42 11.95 2.45 -8.83
CA SER A 42 11.80 3.86 -8.40
C SER A 42 10.35 4.20 -8.05
N ILE A 43 9.38 3.76 -8.88
CA ILE A 43 7.95 3.88 -8.59
C ILE A 43 7.62 3.17 -7.27
N PHE A 44 8.12 1.95 -7.12
CA PHE A 44 7.87 1.13 -5.94
C PHE A 44 8.36 1.81 -4.65
N LEU A 45 9.59 2.34 -4.64
CA LEU A 45 10.11 3.10 -3.50
C LEU A 45 9.29 4.36 -3.23
N LYS A 46 8.92 5.12 -4.26
CA LYS A 46 8.10 6.32 -4.12
C LYS A 46 6.74 6.00 -3.51
N MET A 47 6.07 4.93 -3.96
CA MET A 47 4.77 4.51 -3.42
C MET A 47 4.87 4.04 -1.95
N THR A 48 5.89 3.25 -1.60
CA THR A 48 6.07 2.79 -0.22
C THR A 48 6.33 3.95 0.74
N GLY A 49 7.18 4.91 0.34
CA GLY A 49 7.44 6.13 1.11
C GLY A 49 6.20 7.01 1.25
N TYR A 50 5.44 7.20 0.18
CA TYR A 50 4.18 7.95 0.20
C TYR A 50 3.17 7.33 1.18
N GLN A 51 3.00 6.01 1.13
CA GLN A 51 2.09 5.30 2.04
C GLN A 51 2.53 5.43 3.50
N GLU A 52 3.84 5.35 3.78
CA GLU A 52 4.36 5.54 5.13
C GLU A 52 4.05 6.95 5.67
N GLN A 53 4.27 8.00 4.86
CA GLN A 53 3.93 9.37 5.25
C GLN A 53 2.42 9.53 5.49
N LYS A 54 1.58 8.92 4.66
CA LYS A 54 0.13 8.95 4.85
C LYS A 54 -0.29 8.31 6.18
N MET A 55 0.33 7.18 6.55
CA MET A 55 0.07 6.56 7.86
C MET A 55 0.47 7.47 9.03
N LYS A 56 1.59 8.19 8.93
CA LYS A 56 2.00 9.20 9.91
C LYS A 56 0.97 10.31 10.04
N CYS A 57 0.46 10.82 8.92
CA CYS A 57 -0.57 11.86 8.93
C CYS A 57 -1.88 11.35 9.56
N ILE A 58 -2.32 10.13 9.28
CA ILE A 58 -3.52 9.54 9.89
C ILE A 58 -3.34 9.42 11.42
N ALA A 59 -2.19 8.88 11.87
CA ALA A 59 -1.90 8.77 13.29
C ALA A 59 -1.90 10.15 13.99
N TRP A 60 -1.33 11.16 13.32
CA TRP A 60 -1.29 12.53 13.81
C TRP A 60 -2.70 13.13 13.93
N GLU A 61 -3.53 13.00 12.89
CA GLU A 61 -4.91 13.52 12.92
C GLU A 61 -5.76 12.85 14.01
N ILE A 62 -5.65 11.53 14.17
CA ILE A 62 -6.35 10.84 15.26
C ILE A 62 -5.85 11.34 16.63
N ALA A 63 -4.52 11.47 16.83
CA ALA A 63 -3.94 11.95 18.08
C ALA A 63 -4.27 13.43 18.37
N THR A 64 -4.59 14.22 17.35
CA THR A 64 -5.03 15.60 17.51
C THR A 64 -6.45 15.67 18.07
N ASN A 65 -7.33 14.77 17.63
CA ASN A 65 -8.74 14.74 17.98
C ASN A 65 -9.04 13.83 19.18
N ASP A 66 -8.15 12.90 19.55
CA ASP A 66 -8.32 11.97 20.68
C ASP A 66 -7.17 12.12 21.68
N PHE A 67 -7.47 12.74 22.83
CA PHE A 67 -6.52 12.96 23.92
C PHE A 67 -6.00 11.64 24.51
N GLU A 68 -6.85 10.63 24.69
CA GLU A 68 -6.45 9.35 25.29
C GLU A 68 -5.54 8.56 24.32
N TYR A 69 -5.82 8.59 23.03
CA TYR A 69 -4.93 8.03 22.04
C TYR A 69 -3.58 8.75 22.02
N ARG A 70 -3.57 10.08 22.05
CA ARG A 70 -2.33 10.88 22.12
C ARG A 70 -1.51 10.53 23.35
N ARG A 71 -2.14 10.42 24.52
CA ARG A 71 -1.47 10.04 25.78
C ARG A 71 -0.86 8.63 25.67
N ARG A 72 -1.58 7.65 25.09
CA ARG A 72 -1.06 6.30 24.84
C ARG A 72 0.16 6.31 23.93
N LEU A 73 0.13 7.06 22.83
CA LEU A 73 1.27 7.22 21.92
C LEU A 73 2.51 7.77 22.61
N LEU A 74 2.34 8.79 23.44
CA LEU A 74 3.45 9.44 24.14
C LEU A 74 4.05 8.56 25.25
N ASN A 75 3.23 7.76 25.93
CA ASN A 75 3.67 6.92 27.05
C ASN A 75 4.34 5.61 26.59
N ASN A 76 4.01 5.09 25.41
CA ASN A 76 4.50 3.78 24.97
C ASN A 76 5.89 3.82 24.31
N ASN A 77 6.58 4.95 24.26
CA ASN A 77 7.83 5.13 23.51
C ASN A 77 7.72 4.59 22.07
N ASP A 78 6.50 4.40 21.55
CA ASP A 78 6.27 4.04 20.16
C ASP A 78 6.86 5.17 19.31
N LYS A 79 8.02 4.91 18.74
CA LYS A 79 8.68 5.86 17.84
C LYS A 79 7.67 6.21 16.75
N LEU A 80 7.20 7.44 16.72
CA LEU A 80 6.33 8.00 15.66
C LEU A 80 6.99 7.92 14.25
N GLY A 81 7.84 6.95 14.01
CA GLY A 81 8.72 6.91 12.86
C GLY A 81 8.53 5.75 11.90
N GLU A 82 8.06 4.61 12.32
CA GLU A 82 8.12 3.39 11.50
C GLU A 82 6.75 2.82 11.17
N TYR A 83 6.04 3.45 10.21
CA TYR A 83 4.78 2.91 9.67
C TYR A 83 4.96 2.16 8.35
N SER A 84 6.15 1.61 8.11
CA SER A 84 6.48 0.89 6.89
C SER A 84 6.10 -0.60 6.94
N THR A 85 6.08 -1.23 8.13
CA THR A 85 5.73 -2.64 8.30
C THR A 85 4.23 -2.89 8.22
N TYR A 86 3.84 -4.13 7.92
CA TYR A 86 2.43 -4.56 7.97
C TYR A 86 1.83 -4.33 9.37
N GLU A 87 2.53 -4.73 10.41
CA GLU A 87 2.03 -4.62 11.80
C GLU A 87 1.78 -3.17 12.23
N SER A 88 2.63 -2.24 11.82
CA SER A 88 2.41 -0.82 12.11
C SER A 88 1.16 -0.28 11.41
N LYS A 89 0.92 -0.68 10.16
CA LYS A 89 -0.30 -0.33 9.43
C LYS A 89 -1.55 -0.98 10.02
N ARG A 90 -1.45 -2.25 10.46
CA ARG A 90 -2.55 -2.95 11.14
C ARG A 90 -2.94 -2.23 12.43
N LYS A 91 -1.97 -1.77 13.22
CA LYS A 91 -2.25 -0.97 14.44
C LYS A 91 -3.06 0.30 14.12
N ILE A 92 -2.65 1.08 13.10
CA ILE A 92 -3.40 2.28 12.67
C ILE A 92 -4.79 1.92 12.18
N TYR A 93 -4.92 0.83 11.41
CA TYR A 93 -6.22 0.32 10.99
C TYR A 93 -7.13 0.01 12.18
N GLN A 94 -6.63 -0.67 13.20
CA GLN A 94 -7.40 -0.99 14.40
C GLN A 94 -7.87 0.27 15.13
N ILE A 95 -6.99 1.26 15.25
CA ILE A 95 -7.30 2.53 15.91
C ILE A 95 -8.38 3.31 15.16
N ILE A 96 -8.24 3.49 13.85
CA ILE A 96 -9.27 4.20 13.07
C ILE A 96 -10.61 3.45 13.09
N CYS A 97 -10.59 2.12 13.07
CA CYS A 97 -11.78 1.30 13.22
C CYS A 97 -12.44 1.45 14.61
N GLU A 98 -11.65 1.59 15.66
CA GLU A 98 -12.13 1.86 17.02
C GLU A 98 -12.81 3.22 17.09
N GLN A 99 -12.16 4.25 16.53
CA GLN A 99 -12.75 5.60 16.46
C GLN A 99 -14.06 5.63 15.67
N ILE A 100 -14.12 4.97 14.52
CA ILE A 100 -15.36 4.87 13.73
C ILE A 100 -16.49 4.19 14.54
N LYS A 101 -16.18 3.15 15.32
CA LYS A 101 -17.17 2.48 16.17
C LYS A 101 -17.69 3.35 17.31
N ASN A 102 -16.86 4.26 17.82
CA ASN A 102 -17.30 5.22 18.83
C ASN A 102 -18.39 6.16 18.27
N PHE A 103 -18.27 6.57 17.01
CA PHE A 103 -19.27 7.39 16.32
C PHE A 103 -20.47 6.57 15.83
N TYR A 104 -20.22 5.39 15.29
CA TYR A 104 -21.18 4.52 14.61
C TYR A 104 -21.19 3.12 15.22
N LYS A 105 -21.94 2.90 16.31
CA LYS A 105 -22.01 1.61 17.05
C LYS A 105 -22.29 0.40 16.17
N ASN A 106 -23.07 0.56 15.09
CA ASN A 106 -23.49 -0.50 14.18
C ASN A 106 -22.72 -0.49 12.85
N PHE A 107 -21.55 0.14 12.77
CA PHE A 107 -20.79 0.20 11.54
C PHE A 107 -20.35 -1.19 11.06
N LYS A 108 -20.72 -1.52 9.82
CA LYS A 108 -20.37 -2.80 9.18
C LYS A 108 -19.16 -2.61 8.26
N PHE A 109 -18.03 -3.17 8.65
CA PHE A 109 -16.80 -3.17 7.81
C PHE A 109 -16.99 -4.00 6.53
N ASN A 110 -17.84 -5.02 6.55
CA ASN A 110 -18.11 -5.89 5.40
C ASN A 110 -19.15 -5.29 4.44
N ASN A 111 -18.87 -4.10 3.90
CA ASN A 111 -19.72 -3.45 2.90
C ASN A 111 -19.27 -3.89 1.49
N SER A 112 -20.17 -4.56 0.75
CA SER A 112 -19.88 -5.10 -0.60
C SER A 112 -19.52 -4.00 -1.59
N ASP A 113 -20.21 -2.86 -1.58
CA ASP A 113 -19.98 -1.79 -2.55
C ASP A 113 -18.63 -1.08 -2.30
N MET A 114 -18.29 -0.86 -1.02
CA MET A 114 -16.98 -0.34 -0.63
C MET A 114 -15.88 -1.30 -1.10
N LYS A 115 -16.03 -2.61 -0.91
CA LYS A 115 -15.04 -3.61 -1.34
C LYS A 115 -14.87 -3.61 -2.86
N LYS A 116 -15.96 -3.61 -3.62
CA LYS A 116 -15.91 -3.54 -5.10
C LYS A 116 -15.19 -2.28 -5.57
N ASN A 117 -15.49 -1.13 -4.99
CA ASN A 117 -14.83 0.13 -5.31
C ASN A 117 -13.33 0.10 -5.00
N ILE A 118 -12.93 -0.44 -3.84
CA ILE A 118 -11.54 -0.59 -3.47
C ILE A 118 -10.81 -1.52 -4.45
N LYS A 119 -11.40 -2.66 -4.84
CA LYS A 119 -10.82 -3.56 -5.84
C LYS A 119 -10.65 -2.90 -7.20
N LYS A 120 -11.67 -2.17 -7.66
CA LYS A 120 -11.64 -1.41 -8.91
C LYS A 120 -10.55 -0.33 -8.90
N ASN A 121 -10.39 0.38 -7.79
CA ASN A 121 -9.42 1.44 -7.62
C ASN A 121 -8.02 0.94 -7.21
N SER A 122 -7.80 -0.36 -7.15
CA SER A 122 -6.51 -0.98 -6.88
C SER A 122 -6.12 -1.97 -7.99
N PHE A 123 -6.62 -3.20 -7.98
CA PHE A 123 -6.25 -4.23 -8.92
C PHE A 123 -6.61 -3.87 -10.37
N ASP A 124 -7.86 -3.49 -10.63
CA ASP A 124 -8.30 -3.16 -11.98
C ASP A 124 -7.65 -1.87 -12.50
N LEU A 125 -7.33 -0.95 -11.60
CA LEU A 125 -6.62 0.26 -11.96
C LEU A 125 -5.18 -0.03 -12.42
N VAL A 126 -4.42 -0.85 -11.67
CA VAL A 126 -3.06 -1.27 -12.07
C VAL A 126 -3.10 -2.00 -13.41
N LYS A 127 -4.04 -2.95 -13.57
CA LYS A 127 -4.26 -3.62 -14.84
C LYS A 127 -4.46 -2.63 -15.99
N ARG A 128 -5.32 -1.63 -15.81
CA ARG A 128 -5.64 -0.62 -16.84
C ARG A 128 -4.46 0.31 -17.14
N ILE A 129 -3.73 0.77 -16.09
CA ILE A 129 -2.60 1.69 -16.27
C ILE A 129 -1.46 1.02 -17.03
N PHE A 130 -1.13 -0.23 -16.71
CA PHE A 130 0.01 -0.92 -17.32
C PHE A 130 -0.32 -1.68 -18.60
N ASN A 131 -1.60 -1.87 -18.91
CA ASN A 131 -2.00 -2.58 -20.12
C ASN A 131 -1.43 -1.87 -21.37
N ASN A 132 -0.72 -2.64 -22.21
CA ASN A 132 -0.06 -2.15 -23.42
C ASN A 132 1.04 -1.09 -23.20
N THR A 133 1.63 -1.01 -22.02
CA THR A 133 2.79 -0.15 -21.76
C THR A 133 4.10 -0.88 -21.99
N ASN A 134 5.15 -0.13 -22.36
CA ASN A 134 6.48 -0.69 -22.52
C ASN A 134 7.02 -1.28 -21.20
N LEU A 135 6.66 -0.74 -20.05
CA LEU A 135 7.00 -1.30 -18.74
C LEU A 135 6.41 -2.69 -18.51
N ALA A 136 5.17 -2.93 -18.95
CA ALA A 136 4.54 -4.25 -18.89
C ALA A 136 5.13 -5.22 -19.92
N ILE A 137 5.50 -4.73 -21.11
CA ILE A 137 6.14 -5.55 -22.16
C ILE A 137 7.52 -6.02 -21.68
N CYS A 138 8.35 -5.13 -21.14
CA CYS A 138 9.65 -5.49 -20.57
C CYS A 138 9.57 -6.48 -19.40
N ASN A 139 8.42 -6.52 -18.69
CA ASN A 139 8.16 -7.40 -17.55
C ASN A 139 6.96 -8.31 -17.78
N GLN A 140 6.77 -8.79 -19.01
CA GLN A 140 5.57 -9.50 -19.45
C GLN A 140 5.20 -10.72 -18.60
N ASN A 141 6.18 -11.51 -18.18
CA ASN A 141 5.95 -12.68 -17.34
C ASN A 141 5.34 -12.29 -15.97
N SER A 142 5.87 -11.26 -15.34
CA SER A 142 5.34 -10.74 -14.07
C SER A 142 3.96 -10.12 -14.24
N PHE A 143 3.73 -9.39 -15.33
CA PHE A 143 2.44 -8.81 -15.62
C PHE A 143 1.38 -9.88 -15.88
N ASN A 144 1.69 -10.92 -16.66
CA ASN A 144 0.79 -12.04 -16.89
C ASN A 144 0.47 -12.83 -15.61
N LYS A 145 1.47 -13.03 -14.72
CA LYS A 145 1.23 -13.63 -13.39
C LYS A 145 0.31 -12.75 -12.55
N PHE A 146 0.50 -11.42 -12.57
CA PHE A 146 -0.38 -10.47 -11.88
C PHE A 146 -1.82 -10.58 -12.38
N LEU A 147 -2.05 -10.58 -13.70
CA LEU A 147 -3.40 -10.67 -14.27
C LEU A 147 -4.15 -11.94 -13.87
N LYS A 148 -3.44 -13.04 -13.63
CA LYS A 148 -4.00 -14.33 -13.18
C LYS A 148 -4.08 -14.49 -11.67
N SER A 149 -3.57 -13.50 -10.92
CA SER A 149 -3.49 -13.58 -9.46
C SER A 149 -4.88 -13.52 -8.82
N LYS A 150 -5.10 -14.38 -7.82
CA LYS A 150 -6.29 -14.41 -6.96
C LYS A 150 -5.98 -13.91 -5.54
N VAL A 151 -4.85 -13.24 -5.34
CA VAL A 151 -4.44 -12.72 -4.02
C VAL A 151 -5.38 -11.61 -3.53
N ILE A 152 -5.80 -10.71 -4.44
CA ILE A 152 -6.69 -9.60 -4.11
C ILE A 152 -8.14 -9.99 -4.42
N GLU A 153 -8.76 -10.72 -3.49
CA GLU A 153 -10.19 -11.06 -3.53
C GLU A 153 -10.95 -10.32 -2.42
N GLU A 154 -12.25 -10.07 -2.63
CA GLU A 154 -13.10 -9.30 -1.71
C GLU A 154 -13.19 -9.91 -0.30
N ASN A 155 -12.94 -11.22 -0.18
CA ASN A 155 -12.89 -11.93 1.09
C ASN A 155 -11.57 -11.74 1.86
N GLN A 156 -10.54 -11.10 1.26
CA GLN A 156 -9.21 -10.93 1.85
C GLN A 156 -8.99 -9.58 2.53
N TYR A 157 -9.95 -8.67 2.56
CA TYR A 157 -9.84 -7.36 3.22
C TYR A 157 -11.19 -6.89 3.78
N LEU A 158 -11.15 -5.94 4.73
CA LEU A 158 -12.34 -5.40 5.40
C LEU A 158 -13.29 -6.50 5.93
N LYS A 159 -12.75 -7.53 6.55
CA LYS A 159 -13.55 -8.57 7.20
C LYS A 159 -14.04 -8.14 8.57
N ASP A 160 -13.14 -7.57 9.34
CA ASP A 160 -13.35 -7.17 10.72
C ASP A 160 -12.50 -5.94 11.06
N SER A 161 -12.62 -5.44 12.29
CA SER A 161 -11.85 -4.29 12.77
C SER A 161 -10.44 -4.64 13.30
N LYS A 162 -10.04 -5.92 13.26
CA LYS A 162 -8.76 -6.37 13.83
C LYS A 162 -7.69 -6.59 12.77
N ASN A 163 -8.11 -7.10 11.60
CA ASN A 163 -7.22 -7.51 10.54
C ASN A 163 -7.40 -6.61 9.31
N LEU A 164 -6.34 -5.87 8.95
CA LEU A 164 -6.34 -4.99 7.78
C LEU A 164 -6.60 -5.79 6.50
N VAL A 165 -5.85 -6.89 6.33
CA VAL A 165 -5.98 -7.83 5.20
C VAL A 165 -5.81 -9.27 5.66
N GLY A 166 -6.21 -10.23 4.81
CA GLY A 166 -6.02 -11.66 5.05
C GLY A 166 -4.59 -12.13 4.81
N ASP A 167 -4.31 -13.38 5.20
CA ASP A 167 -2.95 -13.93 5.23
C ASP A 167 -2.25 -13.93 3.87
N GLN A 168 -2.98 -14.15 2.77
CA GLN A 168 -2.39 -14.13 1.43
C GLN A 168 -1.82 -12.75 1.09
N ILE A 169 -2.59 -11.68 1.31
CA ILE A 169 -2.14 -10.31 1.06
C ILE A 169 -1.04 -9.92 2.05
N LYS A 170 -1.15 -10.35 3.32
CA LYS A 170 -0.12 -10.12 4.34
C LYS A 170 1.23 -10.72 3.93
N ASN A 171 1.24 -11.98 3.50
CA ASN A 171 2.47 -12.65 3.07
C ASN A 171 3.14 -11.93 1.88
N GLU A 172 2.35 -11.47 0.92
CA GLU A 172 2.85 -10.67 -0.20
C GLU A 172 3.36 -9.30 0.26
N TYR A 173 2.69 -8.68 1.25
CA TYR A 173 3.16 -7.42 1.83
C TYR A 173 4.50 -7.60 2.57
N ASP A 174 4.71 -8.69 3.28
CA ASP A 174 5.97 -8.98 3.96
C ASP A 174 7.11 -9.20 2.94
N ALA A 175 6.83 -9.83 1.80
CA ALA A 175 7.77 -9.95 0.68
C ALA A 175 8.09 -8.58 0.05
N LEU A 176 7.07 -7.76 -0.18
CA LEU A 176 7.18 -6.37 -0.62
C LEU A 176 8.07 -5.54 0.32
N TYR A 177 7.83 -5.63 1.61
CA TYR A 177 8.60 -4.88 2.62
C TYR A 177 10.08 -5.30 2.64
N ARG A 178 10.38 -6.61 2.57
CA ARG A 178 11.76 -7.10 2.44
C ARG A 178 12.45 -6.54 1.20
N GLN A 179 11.75 -6.53 0.06
CA GLN A 179 12.30 -5.99 -1.20
C GLN A 179 12.53 -4.47 -1.12
N ARG A 180 11.60 -3.72 -0.51
CA ARG A 180 11.75 -2.27 -0.26
C ARG A 180 13.03 -1.99 0.52
N ASN A 181 13.28 -2.75 1.58
CA ASN A 181 14.47 -2.59 2.40
C ASN A 181 15.75 -2.93 1.62
N ARG A 182 15.72 -4.00 0.81
CA ARG A 182 16.86 -4.34 -0.06
C ARG A 182 17.20 -3.18 -1.00
N ILE A 183 16.21 -2.62 -1.70
CA ILE A 183 16.46 -1.53 -2.65
C ILE A 183 16.91 -0.25 -1.92
N ALA A 184 16.26 0.13 -0.82
CA ALA A 184 16.53 1.37 -0.10
C ALA A 184 17.91 1.36 0.59
N HIS A 185 18.39 0.20 1.03
CA HIS A 185 19.65 0.07 1.78
C HIS A 185 20.79 -0.53 0.95
N ASN A 186 20.59 -0.76 -0.34
CA ASN A 186 21.55 -1.41 -1.24
C ASN A 186 22.82 -0.58 -1.53
N THR A 187 22.97 0.57 -0.90
CA THR A 187 24.14 1.42 -1.07
C THR A 187 25.37 0.94 -0.28
N LEU A 188 25.20 -0.05 0.62
CA LEU A 188 26.25 -0.39 1.59
C LEU A 188 27.08 -1.65 1.25
N SER A 189 26.55 -2.62 0.52
CA SER A 189 27.35 -3.78 0.09
C SER A 189 26.61 -4.63 -0.94
N TYR A 190 27.21 -4.82 -2.10
CA TYR A 190 26.74 -5.74 -3.14
C TYR A 190 26.64 -7.18 -2.60
N GLN A 191 27.55 -7.59 -1.71
CA GLN A 191 27.59 -8.94 -1.14
C GLN A 191 26.45 -9.24 -0.15
N GLN A 192 25.96 -8.23 0.57
CA GLN A 192 24.85 -8.42 1.52
C GLN A 192 23.48 -8.58 0.85
N ASN A 193 23.39 -8.28 -0.43
CA ASN A 193 22.13 -8.27 -1.19
C ASN A 193 22.04 -9.40 -2.21
N LEU A 194 23.09 -10.19 -2.37
CA LEU A 194 23.01 -11.40 -3.18
C LEU A 194 22.08 -12.41 -2.49
N PRO A 195 21.10 -12.96 -3.22
CA PRO A 195 20.30 -14.04 -2.68
C PRO A 195 21.21 -15.23 -2.36
N ASP A 196 21.05 -15.82 -1.17
CA ASP A 196 21.67 -17.08 -0.81
C ASP A 196 21.26 -18.17 -1.83
N PHE A 197 22.13 -19.15 -2.11
CA PHE A 197 21.84 -20.27 -3.02
C PHE A 197 20.55 -21.02 -2.64
N ASN A 198 20.18 -21.05 -1.35
CA ASN A 198 18.92 -21.60 -0.89
C ASN A 198 17.71 -20.76 -1.33
N VAL A 199 17.86 -19.45 -1.40
CA VAL A 199 16.85 -18.50 -1.92
C VAL A 199 16.68 -18.68 -3.43
N LEU A 200 17.79 -19.00 -4.15
CA LEU A 200 17.76 -19.34 -5.57
C LEU A 200 16.97 -20.63 -5.87
N ARG A 201 16.88 -21.55 -4.91
CA ARG A 201 16.08 -22.78 -5.01
C ARG A 201 14.58 -22.57 -4.74
N MET A 202 14.21 -21.52 -4.04
CA MET A 202 12.80 -21.25 -3.69
C MET A 202 12.14 -20.44 -4.81
N GLU A 203 11.38 -21.09 -5.70
CA GLU A 203 10.58 -20.43 -6.74
C GLU A 203 9.74 -19.25 -6.22
N LYS A 204 9.34 -19.27 -4.95
CA LYS A 204 8.54 -18.22 -4.30
C LYS A 204 9.30 -16.90 -4.11
N GLU A 205 10.62 -16.91 -3.94
CA GLU A 205 11.38 -15.66 -3.76
C GLU A 205 11.83 -15.04 -5.10
N TYR A 206 11.80 -15.80 -6.20
CA TYR A 206 12.08 -15.29 -7.54
C TYR A 206 10.92 -14.56 -8.19
N SER A 207 9.73 -14.69 -7.67
CA SER A 207 8.57 -14.03 -8.27
C SER A 207 8.34 -12.63 -7.70
N ARG A 208 9.34 -11.75 -7.85
CA ARG A 208 9.14 -10.33 -7.60
C ARG A 208 8.06 -9.82 -8.55
N ASN A 209 6.86 -9.63 -8.05
CA ASN A 209 5.77 -9.14 -8.87
C ASN A 209 5.41 -7.72 -8.45
N TYR A 210 6.11 -6.75 -9.01
CA TYR A 210 5.87 -5.33 -8.72
C TYR A 210 4.45 -4.90 -9.06
N PHE A 211 3.82 -5.45 -10.09
CA PHE A 211 2.44 -5.11 -10.44
C PHE A 211 1.45 -5.55 -9.35
N LEU A 212 1.65 -6.74 -8.78
CA LEU A 212 0.87 -7.20 -7.64
C LEU A 212 1.13 -6.32 -6.41
N TRP A 213 2.38 -5.96 -6.15
CA TRP A 213 2.74 -5.08 -5.04
C TRP A 213 2.18 -3.67 -5.20
N PHE A 214 2.16 -3.11 -6.40
CA PHE A 214 1.47 -1.84 -6.68
C PHE A 214 -0.02 -1.94 -6.35
N ALA A 215 -0.67 -3.04 -6.76
CA ALA A 215 -2.08 -3.25 -6.46
C ALA A 215 -2.34 -3.42 -4.95
N ILE A 216 -1.46 -4.08 -4.20
CA ILE A 216 -1.55 -4.20 -2.74
C ILE A 216 -1.35 -2.83 -2.05
N LEU A 217 -0.38 -2.04 -2.51
CA LEU A 217 -0.17 -0.69 -1.97
C LEU A 217 -1.39 0.20 -2.22
N LEU A 218 -1.95 0.18 -3.42
CA LEU A 218 -3.20 0.90 -3.72
C LEU A 218 -4.39 0.37 -2.94
N LEU A 219 -4.49 -0.94 -2.74
CA LEU A 219 -5.54 -1.55 -1.93
C LEU A 219 -5.54 -0.99 -0.50
N ILE A 220 -4.38 -1.01 0.14
CA ILE A 220 -4.21 -0.48 1.50
C ILE A 220 -4.49 1.02 1.52
N ASP A 221 -3.99 1.78 0.55
CA ASP A 221 -4.24 3.22 0.43
C ASP A 221 -5.74 3.54 0.34
N ASN A 222 -6.46 2.85 -0.54
CA ASN A 222 -7.90 3.03 -0.72
C ASN A 222 -8.70 2.62 0.53
N ILE A 223 -8.29 1.56 1.24
CA ILE A 223 -8.91 1.19 2.53
C ILE A 223 -8.80 2.36 3.52
N PHE A 224 -7.61 2.92 3.68
CA PHE A 224 -7.41 4.02 4.62
C PHE A 224 -8.11 5.31 4.19
N ILE A 225 -8.17 5.62 2.89
CA ILE A 225 -8.93 6.76 2.38
C ILE A 225 -10.42 6.62 2.73
N GLU A 226 -11.02 5.45 2.47
CA GLU A 226 -12.45 5.23 2.76
C GLU A 226 -12.74 5.26 4.26
N LEU A 227 -11.91 4.64 5.09
CA LEU A 227 -12.08 4.69 6.54
C LEU A 227 -11.88 6.11 7.09
N TYR A 228 -10.93 6.86 6.56
CA TYR A 228 -10.68 8.22 7.00
C TYR A 228 -11.82 9.17 6.65
N LYS A 229 -12.48 9.01 5.49
CA LYS A 229 -13.71 9.74 5.14
C LYS A 229 -14.82 9.50 6.16
N ILE A 230 -15.02 8.22 6.55
CA ILE A 230 -16.04 7.85 7.55
C ILE A 230 -15.68 8.43 8.92
N TYR A 231 -14.41 8.42 9.28
CA TYR A 231 -13.92 9.02 10.52
C TYR A 231 -14.17 10.53 10.56
N GLN A 232 -13.87 11.26 9.48
CA GLN A 232 -14.16 12.70 9.37
C GLN A 232 -15.65 13.01 9.46
N ASP A 233 -16.48 12.26 8.74
CA ASP A 233 -17.95 12.44 8.84
C ASP A 233 -18.47 12.22 10.28
N GLY A 234 -17.85 11.30 11.02
CA GLY A 234 -18.15 11.10 12.45
C GLY A 234 -17.74 12.28 13.33
N LEU A 235 -16.58 12.88 13.10
CA LEU A 235 -16.13 14.07 13.82
C LEU A 235 -17.04 15.27 13.55
N ASP A 236 -17.37 15.53 12.28
CA ASP A 236 -18.20 16.66 11.88
C ASP A 236 -19.59 16.59 12.54
N LYS A 237 -20.15 15.39 12.71
CA LYS A 237 -21.45 15.17 13.38
C LYS A 237 -21.42 15.34 14.90
N GLN A 238 -20.26 15.29 15.54
CA GLN A 238 -20.12 15.55 16.98
C GLN A 238 -19.98 17.03 17.31
N ILE A 239 -19.57 17.84 16.34
CA ILE A 239 -19.37 19.28 16.51
C ILE A 239 -20.68 20.05 16.30
N LEU A 240 -21.70 19.44 15.70
CA LEU A 240 -23.07 19.97 15.55
C LEU A 240 -23.97 19.56 16.69
#